data_0019bbea96708279919ff31eb18a5876
#
_entry.id   0019bbea96708279919ff31eb18a5876
#
_cell.length_a   1.000
_cell.length_b   1.000
_cell.length_c   1.000
_cell.angle_alpha   90.00
_cell.angle_beta   90.00
_cell.angle_gamma   90.00
#
_symmetry.space_group_name_H-M   'P 1'
#
loop_
_entity.id
_entity.type
_entity.pdbx_description
1 polymer ?
#
loop_
_entity_poly.entity_id
_entity_poly.type
_entity_poly.pdbx_seq_one_letter_code
_entity_poly.pdbx_strand_id
1 'polypeptide(L)'
;FKFLYGLDQSIQEMIFRWSKQNLIKDLEHVRDGENEYIDVRGKISNHELTEPINLIGLIDSKKGTIRANHYHPQQEQKCLFTEGQVIEIFQDILNLNAPKITQVVSKGQLSIIKPNVAHTMVFTKDTTFLNLVRGEREHDNYGITHTIKHVFVDEKEKNMLLSNYKFECR
;
A
#
# COMPACT_ATOMS: atom_id res chain seq x y z
N PHE A 1 -19.01 -4.68 -19.87
CA PHE A 1 -19.20 -6.13 -19.71
C PHE A 1 -20.02 -6.78 -20.82
N LYS A 2 -21.01 -6.12 -21.43
CA LYS A 2 -21.76 -6.67 -22.59
C LYS A 2 -20.92 -6.89 -23.88
N PHE A 3 -19.76 -6.29 -23.99
CA PHE A 3 -18.91 -6.36 -25.19
C PHE A 3 -18.12 -7.68 -25.33
N LEU A 4 -17.97 -8.44 -24.22
CA LEU A 4 -17.16 -9.65 -24.22
C LEU A 4 -17.94 -10.93 -24.62
N TYR A 5 -19.26 -10.89 -24.66
CA TYR A 5 -20.10 -12.07 -24.93
C TYR A 5 -20.06 -12.57 -26.39
N GLY A 6 -19.45 -11.82 -27.31
CA GLY A 6 -19.29 -12.22 -28.72
C GLY A 6 -17.88 -12.64 -29.12
N LEU A 7 -16.92 -12.62 -28.16
CA LEU A 7 -15.52 -12.97 -28.45
C LEU A 7 -15.27 -14.46 -28.21
N ASP A 8 -14.37 -15.03 -28.97
CA ASP A 8 -13.86 -16.37 -28.74
C ASP A 8 -13.32 -16.52 -27.31
N GLN A 9 -13.52 -17.69 -26.71
CA GLN A 9 -13.14 -17.97 -25.34
C GLN A 9 -11.65 -17.73 -25.08
N SER A 10 -10.80 -18.03 -26.07
CA SER A 10 -9.34 -17.79 -26.00
C SER A 10 -9.01 -16.30 -25.91
N ILE A 11 -9.76 -15.46 -26.64
CA ILE A 11 -9.61 -14.00 -26.61
C ILE A 11 -10.12 -13.44 -25.28
N GLN A 12 -11.23 -13.97 -24.75
CA GLN A 12 -11.74 -13.59 -23.44
C GLN A 12 -10.72 -13.92 -22.34
N GLU A 13 -10.11 -15.10 -22.38
CA GLU A 13 -9.07 -15.51 -21.42
C GLU A 13 -7.80 -14.65 -21.55
N MET A 14 -7.42 -14.30 -22.80
CA MET A 14 -6.27 -13.44 -23.07
C MET A 14 -6.50 -12.01 -22.54
N ILE A 15 -7.68 -11.42 -22.77
CA ILE A 15 -8.06 -10.11 -22.24
C ILE A 15 -8.11 -10.16 -20.71
N PHE A 16 -8.63 -11.23 -20.13
CA PHE A 16 -8.68 -11.41 -18.68
C PHE A 16 -7.28 -11.55 -18.06
N ARG A 17 -6.37 -12.31 -18.70
CA ARG A 17 -4.96 -12.42 -18.29
C ARG A 17 -4.24 -11.09 -18.44
N TRP A 18 -4.45 -10.39 -19.56
CA TRP A 18 -3.86 -9.08 -19.81
C TRP A 18 -4.36 -8.03 -18.81
N SER A 19 -5.65 -7.99 -18.52
CA SER A 19 -6.22 -7.09 -17.52
C SER A 19 -5.70 -7.40 -16.11
N LYS A 20 -5.55 -8.68 -15.74
CA LYS A 20 -4.92 -9.07 -14.47
C LYS A 20 -3.43 -8.67 -14.41
N GLN A 21 -2.67 -8.88 -15.48
CA GLN A 21 -1.25 -8.53 -15.51
C GLN A 21 -1.02 -7.01 -15.45
N ASN A 22 -1.86 -6.23 -16.12
CA ASN A 22 -1.78 -4.77 -16.08
C ASN A 22 -2.30 -4.21 -14.74
N LEU A 23 -3.37 -4.79 -14.18
CA LEU A 23 -3.82 -4.44 -12.83
C LEU A 23 -2.71 -4.71 -11.78
N ILE A 24 -2.00 -5.83 -11.90
CA ILE A 24 -0.90 -6.19 -11.00
C ILE A 24 0.29 -5.24 -11.19
N LYS A 25 0.64 -4.85 -12.43
CA LYS A 25 1.71 -3.87 -12.69
C LYS A 25 1.36 -2.47 -12.21
N ASP A 26 0.12 -2.04 -12.38
CA ASP A 26 -0.36 -0.75 -11.86
C ASP A 26 -0.51 -0.74 -10.33
N LEU A 27 -0.44 -1.91 -9.70
CA LEU A 27 -0.54 -2.12 -8.25
C LEU A 27 0.80 -2.46 -7.59
N GLU A 28 1.94 -2.30 -8.27
CA GLU A 28 3.25 -2.29 -7.60
C GLU A 28 3.35 -1.05 -6.70
N HIS A 29 2.81 -1.19 -5.48
CA HIS A 29 2.78 -0.13 -4.50
C HIS A 29 4.05 -0.08 -3.65
N VAL A 30 4.87 -1.11 -3.67
CA VAL A 30 6.08 -1.21 -2.85
C VAL A 30 7.32 -1.25 -3.73
N ARG A 31 8.27 -0.39 -3.44
CA ARG A 31 9.54 -0.28 -4.16
C ARG A 31 10.71 -0.38 -3.20
N ASP A 32 11.73 -1.12 -3.62
CA ASP A 32 13.05 -1.08 -3.02
C ASP A 32 13.76 0.23 -3.38
N GLY A 33 14.81 0.57 -2.61
CA GLY A 33 15.67 1.69 -2.95
C GLY A 33 16.40 1.45 -4.26
N GLU A 34 16.51 2.48 -5.07
CA GLU A 34 17.20 2.46 -6.35
C GLU A 34 18.60 3.06 -6.22
N ASN A 35 19.48 2.75 -7.19
CA ASN A 35 20.83 3.31 -7.26
C ASN A 35 21.59 3.21 -5.92
N GLU A 36 21.61 2.02 -5.36
CA GLU A 36 22.29 1.76 -4.08
C GLU A 36 23.79 1.93 -4.21
N TYR A 37 24.36 2.66 -3.25
CA TYR A 37 25.82 2.79 -3.08
C TYR A 37 26.22 2.17 -1.75
N ILE A 38 27.18 1.25 -1.78
CA ILE A 38 27.66 0.52 -0.59
C ILE A 38 29.15 0.72 -0.46
N ASP A 39 29.62 1.14 0.72
CA ASP A 39 31.04 1.22 1.06
C ASP A 39 31.27 0.78 2.52
N VAL A 40 32.48 0.94 3.04
CA VAL A 40 32.84 0.56 4.43
C VAL A 40 32.04 1.31 5.50
N ARG A 41 31.40 2.42 5.17
CA ARG A 41 30.57 3.22 6.09
C ARG A 41 29.11 2.74 6.12
N GLY A 42 28.68 1.94 5.12
CA GLY A 42 27.31 1.45 5.02
C GLY A 42 26.71 1.62 3.63
N LYS A 43 25.40 1.86 3.59
CA LYS A 43 24.59 1.84 2.36
C LYS A 43 23.81 3.15 2.21
N ILE A 44 23.78 3.67 1.00
CA ILE A 44 22.88 4.74 0.56
C ILE A 44 21.86 4.11 -0.39
N SER A 45 20.57 4.30 -0.10
CA SER A 45 19.47 3.92 -1.00
C SER A 45 18.68 5.16 -1.36
N ASN A 46 18.37 5.33 -2.64
CA ASN A 46 17.61 6.45 -3.14
C ASN A 46 16.17 6.02 -3.46
N HIS A 47 15.23 6.91 -3.25
CA HIS A 47 13.84 6.71 -3.64
C HIS A 47 13.40 7.91 -4.49
N GLU A 48 13.12 7.64 -5.76
CA GLU A 48 12.60 8.66 -6.65
C GLU A 48 11.11 8.92 -6.38
N LEU A 49 10.75 10.18 -6.22
CA LEU A 49 9.37 10.61 -6.01
C LEU A 49 8.86 11.30 -7.27
N THR A 50 7.68 10.90 -7.72
CA THR A 50 7.03 11.48 -8.92
C THR A 50 6.46 12.87 -8.68
N GLU A 51 6.26 13.24 -7.42
CA GLU A 51 5.69 14.51 -7.01
C GLU A 51 6.50 15.15 -5.87
N PRO A 52 6.64 16.48 -5.85
CA PRO A 52 7.27 17.17 -4.73
C PRO A 52 6.49 16.96 -3.44
N ILE A 53 7.21 16.91 -2.32
CA ILE A 53 6.64 16.85 -0.97
C ILE A 53 6.95 18.15 -0.22
N ASN A 54 6.05 18.56 0.64
CA ASN A 54 6.22 19.77 1.48
C ASN A 54 5.94 19.50 2.96
N LEU A 55 5.55 18.26 3.31
CA LEU A 55 5.35 17.84 4.70
C LEU A 55 5.83 16.40 4.89
N ILE A 56 6.53 16.17 5.99
CA ILE A 56 6.96 14.84 6.42
C ILE A 56 6.33 14.56 7.78
N GLY A 57 5.57 13.46 7.88
CA GLY A 57 5.06 12.96 9.14
C GLY A 57 5.91 11.77 9.61
N LEU A 58 6.44 11.84 10.83
CA LEU A 58 7.07 10.69 11.48
C LEU A 58 6.03 9.92 12.26
N ILE A 59 5.87 8.64 11.97
CA ILE A 59 4.81 7.80 12.55
C ILE A 59 5.41 6.55 13.18
N ASP A 60 5.15 6.39 14.48
CA ASP A 60 5.46 5.18 15.23
C ASP A 60 4.22 4.32 15.42
N SER A 61 4.37 3.01 15.26
CA SER A 61 3.28 2.05 15.39
C SER A 61 3.75 0.80 16.10
N LYS A 62 2.95 0.35 17.06
CA LYS A 62 3.26 -0.84 17.85
C LYS A 62 2.88 -2.12 17.11
N LYS A 63 3.68 -3.16 17.31
CA LYS A 63 3.37 -4.52 16.86
C LYS A 63 1.96 -4.93 17.26
N GLY A 64 1.25 -5.57 16.33
CA GLY A 64 -0.12 -6.06 16.54
C GLY A 64 -1.20 -5.00 16.43
N THR A 65 -0.85 -3.75 16.16
CA THR A 65 -1.83 -2.69 15.91
C THR A 65 -2.22 -2.61 14.44
N ILE A 66 -3.30 -1.90 14.16
CA ILE A 66 -3.83 -1.64 12.83
C ILE A 66 -3.95 -0.12 12.65
N ARG A 67 -3.59 0.37 11.46
CA ARG A 67 -3.82 1.75 11.03
C ARG A 67 -4.47 1.80 9.66
N ALA A 68 -4.84 2.99 9.25
CA ALA A 68 -5.52 3.29 8.01
C ALA A 68 -6.97 2.78 7.98
N ASN A 69 -7.35 1.75 7.24
CA ASN A 69 -8.75 1.42 6.94
C ASN A 69 -9.48 2.59 6.31
N HIS A 70 -8.84 3.20 5.30
CA HIS A 70 -9.36 4.36 4.59
C HIS A 70 -8.78 4.43 3.17
N TYR A 71 -9.24 5.40 2.41
CA TYR A 71 -8.65 5.79 1.13
C TYR A 71 -8.56 7.31 0.99
N HIS A 72 -7.76 7.74 0.04
CA HIS A 72 -7.60 9.15 -0.31
C HIS A 72 -8.16 9.39 -1.71
N PRO A 73 -9.20 10.21 -1.91
CA PRO A 73 -9.79 10.42 -3.23
C PRO A 73 -8.89 11.14 -4.22
N GLN A 74 -8.04 12.05 -3.74
CA GLN A 74 -7.26 12.94 -4.57
C GLN A 74 -5.77 12.87 -4.33
N GLN A 75 -5.33 12.27 -3.23
CA GLN A 75 -3.96 12.31 -2.77
C GLN A 75 -3.27 10.96 -2.93
N GLU A 76 -2.06 10.97 -3.46
CA GLU A 76 -1.16 9.82 -3.40
C GLU A 76 -0.45 9.83 -2.04
N GLN A 77 -0.54 8.75 -1.30
CA GLN A 77 0.19 8.57 -0.04
C GLN A 77 1.50 7.83 -0.28
N LYS A 78 2.59 8.34 0.26
CA LYS A 78 3.91 7.74 0.19
C LYS A 78 4.42 7.49 1.61
N CYS A 79 4.81 6.25 1.90
CA CYS A 79 5.33 5.83 3.20
C CYS A 79 6.70 5.18 3.05
N LEU A 80 7.75 5.84 3.54
CA LEU A 80 9.09 5.27 3.60
C LEU A 80 9.31 4.61 4.97
N PHE A 81 9.47 3.29 4.99
CA PHE A 81 9.65 2.52 6.21
C PHE A 81 11.11 2.56 6.65
N THR A 82 11.38 3.20 7.79
CA THR A 82 12.74 3.36 8.34
C THR A 82 13.10 2.28 9.33
N GLU A 83 12.11 1.69 10.01
CA GLU A 83 12.26 0.57 10.95
C GLU A 83 11.05 -0.35 10.92
N GLY A 84 11.25 -1.62 11.25
CA GLY A 84 10.17 -2.57 11.47
C GLY A 84 9.65 -3.24 10.21
N GLN A 85 8.36 -3.66 10.27
CA GLN A 85 7.69 -4.39 9.21
C GLN A 85 6.18 -4.34 9.37
N VAL A 86 5.49 -4.27 8.26
CA VAL A 86 4.03 -4.16 8.18
C VAL A 86 3.49 -5.08 7.08
N ILE A 87 2.28 -5.60 7.26
CA ILE A 87 1.46 -6.17 6.20
C ILE A 87 0.55 -5.05 5.73
N GLU A 88 0.68 -4.63 4.48
CA GLU A 88 -0.24 -3.72 3.82
C GLU A 88 -1.27 -4.50 3.01
N ILE A 89 -2.53 -4.12 3.15
CA ILE A 89 -3.65 -4.70 2.42
C ILE A 89 -4.30 -3.58 1.61
N PHE A 90 -4.54 -3.83 0.34
CA PHE A 90 -5.12 -2.87 -0.60
C PHE A 90 -6.41 -3.41 -1.21
N GLN A 91 -7.34 -2.50 -1.47
CA GLN A 91 -8.58 -2.79 -2.20
C GLN A 91 -8.93 -1.61 -3.12
N ASP A 92 -9.25 -1.92 -4.36
CA ASP A 92 -9.79 -0.94 -5.29
C ASP A 92 -11.23 -0.59 -4.91
N ILE A 93 -11.49 0.66 -4.52
CA ILE A 93 -12.83 1.11 -4.16
C ILE A 93 -13.77 1.29 -5.36
N LEU A 94 -13.21 1.44 -6.57
CA LEU A 94 -13.99 1.53 -7.81
C LEU A 94 -14.45 0.16 -8.29
N ASN A 95 -13.82 -0.91 -7.79
CA ASN A 95 -14.18 -2.30 -8.05
C ASN A 95 -14.12 -3.14 -6.78
N LEU A 96 -15.14 -3.04 -5.94
CA LEU A 96 -15.22 -3.76 -4.65
C LEU A 96 -15.22 -5.30 -4.80
N ASN A 97 -15.44 -5.81 -6.01
CA ASN A 97 -15.31 -7.24 -6.32
C ASN A 97 -13.88 -7.65 -6.66
N ALA A 98 -12.97 -6.68 -6.82
CA ALA A 98 -11.55 -6.99 -6.99
C ALA A 98 -11.00 -7.66 -5.72
N PRO A 99 -10.11 -8.64 -5.87
CA PRO A 99 -9.48 -9.28 -4.71
C PRO A 99 -8.65 -8.25 -3.93
N LYS A 100 -8.64 -8.38 -2.61
CA LYS A 100 -7.69 -7.67 -1.77
C LYS A 100 -6.27 -8.13 -2.13
N ILE A 101 -5.35 -7.18 -2.20
CA ILE A 101 -3.93 -7.45 -2.42
C ILE A 101 -3.21 -7.27 -1.11
N THR A 102 -2.36 -8.20 -0.77
CA THR A 102 -1.59 -8.19 0.47
C THR A 102 -0.11 -8.19 0.15
N GLN A 103 0.63 -7.27 0.75
CA GLN A 103 2.08 -7.15 0.61
C GLN A 103 2.74 -6.98 1.97
N VAL A 104 3.93 -7.56 2.14
CA VAL A 104 4.78 -7.31 3.31
C VAL A 104 5.76 -6.19 2.95
N VAL A 105 5.74 -5.12 3.73
CA VAL A 105 6.65 -3.99 3.58
C VAL A 105 7.60 -3.95 4.75
N SER A 106 8.88 -3.83 4.45
CA SER A 106 9.97 -3.88 5.43
C SER A 106 10.78 -2.58 5.42
N LYS A 107 11.64 -2.44 6.41
CA LYS A 107 12.63 -1.37 6.49
C LYS A 107 13.34 -1.14 5.15
N GLY A 108 13.46 0.10 4.72
CA GLY A 108 14.12 0.55 3.50
C GLY A 108 13.21 0.58 2.27
N GLN A 109 11.98 0.09 2.36
CA GLN A 109 11.04 0.09 1.24
C GLN A 109 10.12 1.32 1.28
N LEU A 110 9.75 1.80 0.11
CA LEU A 110 8.80 2.87 -0.12
C LEU A 110 7.47 2.26 -0.59
N SER A 111 6.40 2.49 0.17
CA SER A 111 5.03 2.18 -0.26
C SER A 111 4.38 3.42 -0.88
N ILE A 112 3.77 3.25 -2.05
CA ILE A 112 3.08 4.29 -2.78
C ILE A 112 1.63 3.86 -2.99
N ILE A 113 0.70 4.59 -2.41
CA ILE A 113 -0.72 4.30 -2.43
C ILE A 113 -1.41 5.34 -3.30
N LYS A 114 -1.93 4.90 -4.44
CA LYS A 114 -2.61 5.78 -5.40
C LYS A 114 -3.96 6.27 -4.88
N PRO A 115 -4.48 7.41 -5.40
CA PRO A 115 -5.84 7.85 -5.11
C PRO A 115 -6.87 6.74 -5.37
N ASN A 116 -7.92 6.71 -4.55
CA ASN A 116 -9.01 5.73 -4.61
C ASN A 116 -8.60 4.27 -4.36
N VAL A 117 -7.42 4.04 -3.80
CA VAL A 117 -7.04 2.72 -3.29
C VAL A 117 -7.22 2.71 -1.78
N ALA A 118 -8.18 1.92 -1.30
CA ALA A 118 -8.33 1.67 0.13
C ALA A 118 -7.14 0.84 0.63
N HIS A 119 -6.61 1.21 1.78
CA HIS A 119 -5.47 0.53 2.36
C HIS A 119 -5.60 0.37 3.87
N THR A 120 -4.93 -0.66 4.34
CA THR A 120 -4.83 -0.98 5.77
C THR A 120 -3.42 -1.46 6.07
N MET A 121 -2.90 -1.09 7.23
CA MET A 121 -1.58 -1.44 7.72
C MET A 121 -1.70 -2.26 9.00
N VAL A 122 -1.23 -3.51 8.97
CA VAL A 122 -1.17 -4.41 10.12
C VAL A 122 0.29 -4.62 10.51
N PHE A 123 0.70 -4.13 11.68
CA PHE A 123 2.10 -4.09 12.08
C PHE A 123 2.56 -5.42 12.69
N THR A 124 3.51 -6.09 12.03
CA THR A 124 4.10 -7.36 12.50
C THR A 124 5.25 -7.15 13.48
N LYS A 125 5.85 -5.95 13.47
CA LYS A 125 6.89 -5.48 14.39
C LYS A 125 6.59 -4.06 14.82
N ASP A 126 7.24 -3.58 15.89
CA ASP A 126 7.30 -2.15 16.17
C ASP A 126 7.92 -1.47 14.95
N THR A 127 7.25 -0.47 14.41
CA THR A 127 7.55 0.08 13.08
C THR A 127 7.53 1.59 13.11
N THR A 128 8.56 2.20 12.52
CA THR A 128 8.66 3.64 12.29
C THR A 128 8.68 3.90 10.79
N PHE A 129 7.89 4.83 10.32
CA PHE A 129 7.87 5.24 8.93
C PHE A 129 7.62 6.73 8.74
N LEU A 130 8.12 7.25 7.62
CA LEU A 130 7.88 8.61 7.17
C LEU A 130 6.68 8.63 6.22
N ASN A 131 5.67 9.42 6.54
CA ASN A 131 4.61 9.76 5.61
C ASN A 131 5.01 11.02 4.85
N LEU A 132 5.22 10.89 3.54
CA LEU A 132 5.70 11.93 2.64
C LEU A 132 4.49 12.52 1.93
N VAL A 133 4.12 13.74 2.27
CA VAL A 133 2.86 14.36 1.85
C VAL A 133 3.11 15.55 0.92
N ARG A 134 2.31 15.65 -0.13
CA ARG A 134 2.15 16.85 -0.93
C ARG A 134 0.87 17.55 -0.51
N GLY A 135 0.94 18.86 -0.26
CA GLY A 135 -0.20 19.67 0.16
C GLY A 135 -0.32 19.83 1.67
N GLU A 136 -1.45 20.32 2.10
CA GLU A 136 -1.77 20.54 3.50
C GLU A 136 -2.39 19.27 4.10
N ARG A 137 -1.96 18.95 5.31
CA ARG A 137 -2.59 17.90 6.11
C ARG A 137 -3.51 18.57 7.13
N GLU A 138 -4.74 18.80 6.75
CA GLU A 138 -5.73 19.33 7.66
C GLU A 138 -6.23 18.23 8.59
N HIS A 139 -5.85 18.31 9.86
CA HIS A 139 -6.28 17.34 10.86
C HIS A 139 -7.78 17.43 11.18
N ASP A 140 -8.40 18.58 10.96
CA ASP A 140 -9.80 18.85 11.33
C ASP A 140 -10.80 18.49 10.23
N ASN A 141 -10.35 18.25 9.00
CA ASN A 141 -11.17 17.83 7.86
C ASN A 141 -10.99 16.34 7.51
N TYR A 142 -10.89 15.49 8.49
CA TYR A 142 -10.93 14.06 8.27
C TYR A 142 -12.23 13.67 7.57
N GLY A 143 -12.13 13.22 6.33
CA GLY A 143 -13.21 12.54 5.64
C GLY A 143 -13.80 13.24 4.42
N ILE A 144 -13.56 14.51 4.16
CA ILE A 144 -14.22 15.18 3.02
C ILE A 144 -13.28 15.34 1.81
N THR A 145 -12.04 15.77 2.01
CA THR A 145 -11.13 16.03 0.89
C THR A 145 -9.87 15.16 0.88
N HIS A 146 -9.41 14.69 2.04
CA HIS A 146 -8.12 14.02 2.13
C HIS A 146 -8.18 12.55 2.54
N THR A 147 -9.17 12.16 3.36
CA THR A 147 -9.26 10.80 3.89
C THR A 147 -10.69 10.38 4.08
N ILE A 148 -11.10 9.27 3.47
CA ILE A 148 -12.44 8.69 3.64
C ILE A 148 -12.31 7.33 4.33
N LYS A 149 -12.98 7.18 5.47
CA LYS A 149 -12.98 5.94 6.23
C LYS A 149 -13.60 4.81 5.41
N HIS A 150 -12.89 3.70 5.32
CA HIS A 150 -13.34 2.48 4.65
C HIS A 150 -12.76 1.26 5.37
N VAL A 151 -13.53 0.74 6.34
CA VAL A 151 -13.10 -0.40 7.14
C VAL A 151 -13.36 -1.68 6.35
N PHE A 152 -12.29 -2.32 5.88
CA PHE A 152 -12.34 -3.57 5.12
C PHE A 152 -11.43 -4.67 5.71
N VAL A 153 -10.68 -4.34 6.76
CA VAL A 153 -9.94 -5.28 7.60
C VAL A 153 -10.35 -5.03 9.04
N ASP A 154 -11.02 -6.00 9.65
CA ASP A 154 -11.44 -5.95 11.05
C ASP A 154 -10.41 -6.61 12.00
N GLU A 155 -10.68 -6.59 13.29
CA GLU A 155 -9.82 -7.19 14.33
C GLU A 155 -9.63 -8.71 14.14
N LYS A 156 -10.65 -9.42 13.64
CA LYS A 156 -10.58 -10.85 13.39
C LYS A 156 -9.65 -11.15 12.22
N GLU A 157 -9.80 -10.43 11.11
CA GLU A 157 -8.93 -10.56 9.94
C GLU A 157 -7.49 -10.16 10.27
N LYS A 158 -7.29 -9.08 11.04
CA LYS A 158 -5.97 -8.69 11.55
C LYS A 158 -5.29 -9.83 12.31
N ASN A 159 -6.00 -10.45 13.24
CA ASN A 159 -5.44 -11.54 14.06
C ASN A 159 -5.11 -12.78 13.22
N MET A 160 -5.92 -13.08 12.21
CA MET A 160 -5.66 -14.15 11.26
C MET A 160 -4.41 -13.86 10.41
N LEU A 161 -4.24 -12.65 9.90
CA LEU A 161 -3.05 -12.22 9.15
C LEU A 161 -1.78 -12.34 10.01
N LEU A 162 -1.81 -11.86 11.24
CA LEU A 162 -0.68 -11.96 12.17
C LEU A 162 -0.34 -13.41 12.52
N SER A 163 -1.32 -14.29 12.59
CA SER A 163 -1.11 -15.72 12.87
C SER A 163 -0.49 -16.43 11.68
N ASN A 164 -1.00 -16.19 10.48
CA ASN A 164 -0.49 -16.79 9.24
C ASN A 164 0.94 -16.33 8.97
N TYR A 165 1.23 -15.05 9.17
CA TYR A 165 2.58 -14.51 8.98
C TYR A 165 3.64 -15.19 9.87
N LYS A 166 3.28 -15.63 11.08
CA LYS A 166 4.20 -16.36 11.96
C LYS A 166 4.61 -17.73 11.42
N PHE A 167 3.81 -18.34 10.55
CA PHE A 167 4.12 -19.65 9.95
C PHE A 167 5.06 -19.53 8.74
N GLU A 168 5.01 -18.43 8.02
CA GLU A 168 5.87 -18.21 6.85
C GLU A 168 7.32 -17.82 7.21
N CYS A 169 7.56 -17.36 8.42
CA CYS A 169 8.87 -16.92 8.93
C CYS A 169 9.65 -18.02 9.68
N ARG A 170 9.23 -19.27 9.60
CA ARG A 170 9.96 -20.45 10.13
C ARG A 170 10.58 -21.25 9.01
#